data_e7ea9e77f15eb5cf61ffa6aa3d55baa5
#
_entry.id   e7ea9e77f15eb5cf61ffa6aa3d55baa5
#
_cell.length_a   1.000
_cell.length_b   1.000
_cell.length_c   1.000
_cell.angle_alpha   90.00
_cell.angle_beta   90.00
_cell.angle_gamma   90.00
#
_symmetry.space_group_name_H-M   'P 1'
#
loop_
_entity.id
_entity.type
_entity.pdbx_description
1 polymer ?
#
loop_
_entity_poly.entity_id
_entity_poly.type
_entity_poly.pdbx_seq_one_letter_code
_entity_poly.pdbx_strand_id
1 'polypeptide(L)'
;AIKNKNRMKIRFDGNLYTVEPFFIKRDEQGDENFLFSYVEEMKEYKNFKLKELQVIGVLNDKIPGKDRKYVENIRKNFDPFLADGNKVKVQLTENGEKLLKSLTNYRPKLLKKEKDFFIFEASNENAKLYFRQFFKDAVIIEPIELREELKKELEDLLNEYRK
;
A
#
# COMPACT_ATOMS: atom_id res chain seq x y z
N ALA A 1 15.29 -1.96 18.97
CA ALA A 1 15.10 -0.64 18.32
C ALA A 1 13.79 0.02 18.79
N ILE A 2 12.62 -0.55 18.50
CA ILE A 2 11.30 0.06 18.81
C ILE A 2 11.19 0.44 20.32
N LYS A 3 11.39 -0.51 21.22
CA LYS A 3 11.29 -0.28 22.67
C LYS A 3 12.19 0.84 23.17
N ASN A 4 13.41 0.93 22.64
CA ASN A 4 14.40 1.91 23.04
C ASN A 4 14.37 3.18 22.17
N LYS A 5 13.47 3.27 21.20
CA LYS A 5 13.36 4.37 20.23
C LYS A 5 14.68 4.66 19.52
N ASN A 6 15.36 3.62 19.06
CA ASN A 6 16.59 3.74 18.29
C ASN A 6 16.32 3.51 16.81
N ARG A 7 17.03 4.24 15.96
CA ARG A 7 17.10 3.95 14.52
C ARG A 7 17.75 2.61 14.26
N MET A 8 17.48 2.04 13.11
CA MET A 8 18.13 0.80 12.69
C MET A 8 18.39 0.79 11.18
N LYS A 9 19.40 0.01 10.79
CA LYS A 9 19.65 -0.31 9.38
C LYS A 9 19.00 -1.63 9.05
N ILE A 10 18.26 -1.63 7.94
CA ILE A 10 17.60 -2.81 7.41
C ILE A 10 18.00 -3.04 5.95
N ARG A 11 17.89 -4.28 5.50
CA ARG A 11 17.90 -4.64 4.08
C ARG A 11 16.51 -5.14 3.70
N PHE A 12 15.98 -4.60 2.63
CA PHE A 12 14.69 -4.99 2.07
C PHE A 12 14.77 -4.89 0.54
N ASP A 13 14.34 -5.93 -0.14
CA ASP A 13 14.39 -6.02 -1.62
C ASP A 13 15.77 -5.64 -2.19
N GLY A 14 16.84 -6.19 -1.58
CA GLY A 14 18.24 -5.95 -1.96
C GLY A 14 18.81 -4.59 -1.56
N ASN A 15 18.01 -3.63 -1.16
CA ASN A 15 18.42 -2.28 -0.81
C ASN A 15 18.63 -2.11 0.70
N LEU A 16 19.52 -1.19 1.07
CA LEU A 16 19.78 -0.81 2.46
C LEU A 16 19.03 0.48 2.78
N TYR A 17 18.37 0.50 3.94
CA TYR A 17 17.64 1.66 4.44
C TYR A 17 17.99 1.94 5.89
N THR A 18 18.00 3.23 6.24
CA THR A 18 18.02 3.70 7.64
C THR A 18 16.59 4.03 8.01
N VAL A 19 16.06 3.36 9.03
CA VAL A 19 14.65 3.52 9.41
C VAL A 19 14.48 3.90 10.87
N GLU A 20 13.42 4.65 11.13
CA GLU A 20 12.88 4.93 12.46
C GLU A 20 11.70 3.99 12.70
N PRO A 21 11.88 2.85 13.39
CA PRO A 21 10.82 1.88 13.60
C PRO A 21 9.86 2.34 14.70
N PHE A 22 8.56 2.31 14.45
CA PHE A 22 7.54 2.75 15.40
C PHE A 22 6.79 1.60 16.06
N PHE A 23 6.26 0.66 15.27
CA PHE A 23 5.54 -0.50 15.80
C PHE A 23 5.53 -1.65 14.80
N ILE A 24 5.19 -2.83 15.34
CA ILE A 24 4.86 -4.01 14.54
C ILE A 24 3.35 -4.25 14.66
N LYS A 25 2.69 -4.52 13.56
CA LYS A 25 1.28 -4.86 13.47
C LYS A 25 1.09 -6.08 12.61
N ARG A 26 0.20 -6.99 13.04
CA ARG A 26 -0.25 -8.10 12.22
C ARG A 26 -1.38 -7.63 11.32
N ASP A 27 -1.30 -7.97 10.06
CA ASP A 27 -2.41 -7.88 9.13
C ASP A 27 -3.24 -9.15 9.21
N GLU A 28 -4.49 -9.01 9.62
CA GLU A 28 -5.39 -10.14 9.85
C GLU A 28 -5.83 -10.80 8.53
N GLN A 29 -5.87 -10.06 7.43
CA GLN A 29 -6.31 -10.58 6.13
C GLN A 29 -5.25 -11.46 5.46
N GLY A 30 -3.99 -11.01 5.47
CA GLY A 30 -2.88 -11.71 4.83
C GLY A 30 -2.05 -12.58 5.77
N ASP A 31 -2.38 -12.62 7.06
CA ASP A 31 -1.61 -13.33 8.10
C ASP A 31 -0.12 -12.94 8.14
N GLU A 32 0.16 -11.67 7.83
CA GLU A 32 1.50 -11.11 7.75
C GLU A 32 1.78 -10.12 8.87
N ASN A 33 3.03 -10.05 9.30
CA ASN A 33 3.47 -9.03 10.24
C ASN A 33 4.22 -7.92 9.50
N PHE A 34 3.85 -6.68 9.78
CA PHE A 34 4.46 -5.50 9.19
C PHE A 34 5.15 -4.65 10.23
N LEU A 35 6.32 -4.12 9.86
CA LEU A 35 7.01 -3.07 10.58
C LEU A 35 6.65 -1.73 9.96
N PHE A 36 5.98 -0.87 10.72
CA PHE A 36 5.75 0.52 10.34
C PHE A 36 6.94 1.38 10.72
N SER A 37 7.51 2.08 9.77
CA SER A 37 8.73 2.89 9.95
C SER A 37 8.72 4.13 9.08
N TYR A 38 9.48 5.15 9.49
CA TYR A 38 9.91 6.23 8.61
C TYR A 38 11.23 5.87 7.97
N VAL A 39 11.38 6.07 6.67
CA VAL A 39 12.57 5.76 5.87
C VAL A 39 13.31 7.06 5.57
N GLU A 40 14.55 7.20 6.04
CA GLU A 40 15.31 8.45 5.92
C GLU A 40 15.67 8.79 4.49
N GLU A 41 16.10 7.80 3.72
CA GLU A 41 16.52 7.97 2.33
C GLU A 41 15.37 8.41 1.41
N MET A 42 14.15 7.94 1.71
CA MET A 42 12.94 8.21 0.92
C MET A 42 12.13 9.39 1.48
N LYS A 43 12.39 9.79 2.74
CA LYS A 43 11.63 10.79 3.49
C LYS A 43 10.13 10.48 3.58
N GLU A 44 9.78 9.22 3.69
CA GLU A 44 8.40 8.73 3.74
C GLU A 44 8.19 7.65 4.79
N TYR A 45 6.93 7.44 5.17
CA TYR A 45 6.52 6.31 5.99
C TYR A 45 6.28 5.09 5.11
N LYS A 46 6.69 3.91 5.62
CA LYS A 46 6.54 2.66 4.89
C LYS A 46 6.25 1.48 5.83
N ASN A 47 5.44 0.55 5.33
CA ASN A 47 5.28 -0.77 5.92
C ASN A 47 6.23 -1.76 5.26
N PHE A 48 6.98 -2.49 6.08
CA PHE A 48 7.85 -3.57 5.62
C PHE A 48 7.31 -4.90 6.13
N LYS A 49 7.15 -5.87 5.26
CA LYS A 49 6.85 -7.26 5.69
C LYS A 49 8.04 -7.82 6.45
N LEU A 50 7.80 -8.29 7.68
CA LEU A 50 8.90 -8.78 8.52
C LEU A 50 9.64 -9.97 7.93
N LYS A 51 8.95 -10.85 7.20
CA LYS A 51 9.58 -12.02 6.58
C LYS A 51 10.56 -11.68 5.46
N GLU A 52 10.41 -10.49 4.86
CA GLU A 52 11.24 -10.02 3.74
C GLU A 52 12.33 -9.05 4.20
N LEU A 53 12.36 -8.75 5.50
CA LEU A 53 13.23 -7.75 6.10
C LEU A 53 14.39 -8.41 6.84
N GLN A 54 15.62 -7.95 6.57
CA GLN A 54 16.82 -8.31 7.33
C GLN A 54 17.29 -7.13 8.18
N VAL A 55 17.38 -7.29 9.49
CA VAL A 55 17.99 -6.29 10.36
C VAL A 55 19.51 -6.40 10.26
N ILE A 56 20.17 -5.31 9.87
CA ILE A 56 21.62 -5.23 9.75
C ILE A 56 22.24 -4.75 11.07
N GLY A 57 21.60 -3.80 11.74
CA GLY A 57 22.05 -3.30 13.02
C GLY A 57 21.14 -2.24 13.62
N VAL A 58 21.26 -2.07 14.94
CA VAL A 58 20.57 -1.01 15.68
C VAL A 58 21.57 0.12 15.92
N LEU A 59 21.17 1.33 15.59
CA LEU A 59 21.99 2.53 15.77
C LEU A 59 21.81 3.10 17.19
N ASN A 60 22.79 3.83 17.66
CA ASN A 60 22.70 4.50 18.97
C ASN A 60 21.87 5.80 18.91
N ASP A 61 21.51 6.24 17.71
CA ASP A 61 20.74 7.46 17.50
C ASP A 61 19.29 7.27 17.92
N LYS A 62 18.76 8.26 18.64
CA LYS A 62 17.38 8.27 19.08
C LYS A 62 16.46 8.79 17.98
N ILE A 63 15.25 8.21 17.91
CA ILE A 63 14.19 8.68 17.05
C ILE A 63 13.71 10.05 17.55
N PRO A 64 13.78 11.12 16.74
CA PRO A 64 13.17 12.39 17.09
C PRO A 64 11.66 12.16 17.20
N GLY A 65 11.06 12.56 18.29
CA GLY A 65 9.63 12.30 18.57
C GLY A 65 8.64 13.05 17.67
N LYS A 66 8.93 13.18 16.38
CA LYS A 66 8.09 13.80 15.36
C LYS A 66 6.83 12.95 15.11
N ASP A 67 5.76 13.62 14.72
CA ASP A 67 4.53 13.01 14.18
C ASP A 67 3.84 11.94 15.06
N ARG A 68 3.96 12.04 16.38
CA ARG A 68 3.32 11.08 17.31
C ARG A 68 1.83 10.87 17.02
N LYS A 69 1.09 11.94 16.72
CA LYS A 69 -0.35 11.86 16.41
C LYS A 69 -0.60 11.06 15.13
N TYR A 70 0.22 11.28 14.11
CA TYR A 70 0.14 10.53 12.85
C TYR A 70 0.43 9.03 13.07
N VAL A 71 1.53 8.71 13.74
CA VAL A 71 1.92 7.32 14.06
C VAL A 71 0.82 6.60 14.87
N GLU A 72 0.23 7.25 15.87
CA GLU A 72 -0.87 6.67 16.65
C GLU A 72 -2.15 6.48 15.82
N ASN A 73 -2.45 7.40 14.90
CA ASN A 73 -3.57 7.24 13.98
C ASN A 73 -3.37 6.02 13.05
N ILE A 74 -2.19 5.88 12.45
CA ILE A 74 -1.85 4.71 11.61
C ILE A 74 -1.89 3.42 12.42
N ARG A 75 -1.41 3.43 13.67
CA ARG A 75 -1.48 2.25 14.55
C ARG A 75 -2.91 1.80 14.84
N LYS A 76 -3.85 2.73 15.02
CA LYS A 76 -5.27 2.44 15.28
C LYS A 76 -5.99 1.95 14.03
N ASN A 77 -5.72 2.60 12.91
CA ASN A 77 -6.37 2.36 11.61
C ASN A 77 -5.36 1.73 10.65
N PHE A 78 -4.76 0.61 11.05
CA PHE A 78 -3.68 0.00 10.30
C PHE A 78 -4.17 -0.46 8.92
N ASP A 79 -3.45 0.02 7.91
CA ASP A 79 -3.57 -0.40 6.51
C ASP A 79 -2.18 -0.81 6.02
N PRO A 80 -1.97 -2.09 5.61
CA PRO A 80 -0.67 -2.55 5.12
C PRO A 80 -0.16 -1.75 3.91
N PHE A 81 -1.05 -1.16 3.13
CA PHE A 81 -0.74 -0.41 1.91
C PHE A 81 -0.64 1.10 2.11
N LEU A 82 -0.91 1.61 3.33
CA LEU A 82 -0.84 3.04 3.67
C LEU A 82 -1.59 3.94 2.67
N ALA A 83 -2.90 3.72 2.53
CA ALA A 83 -3.75 4.53 1.65
C ALA A 83 -3.66 6.03 1.98
N ASP A 84 -3.62 6.36 3.27
CA ASP A 84 -3.37 7.70 3.83
C ASP A 84 -4.15 8.83 3.13
N GLY A 85 -5.45 8.58 2.89
CA GLY A 85 -6.35 9.53 2.25
C GLY A 85 -6.22 9.63 0.72
N ASN A 86 -5.32 8.87 0.09
CA ASN A 86 -5.24 8.82 -1.36
C ASN A 86 -6.54 8.27 -1.96
N LYS A 87 -7.02 8.89 -3.01
CA LYS A 87 -8.29 8.56 -3.65
C LYS A 87 -8.05 7.98 -5.03
N VAL A 88 -8.76 6.89 -5.30
CA VAL A 88 -8.77 6.24 -6.62
C VAL A 88 -10.20 6.22 -7.15
N LYS A 89 -10.39 6.74 -8.36
CA LYS A 89 -11.66 6.73 -9.07
C LYS A 89 -11.67 5.60 -10.08
N VAL A 90 -12.68 4.75 -9.98
CA VAL A 90 -12.80 3.54 -10.79
C VAL A 90 -14.18 3.50 -11.45
N GLN A 91 -14.21 3.19 -12.73
CA GLN A 91 -15.42 2.84 -13.44
C GLN A 91 -15.64 1.34 -13.37
N LEU A 92 -16.83 0.91 -12.97
CA LEU A 92 -17.21 -0.51 -12.89
C LEU A 92 -18.37 -0.80 -13.84
N THR A 93 -18.33 -1.99 -14.45
CA THR A 93 -19.50 -2.58 -15.10
C THR A 93 -20.44 -3.17 -14.05
N GLU A 94 -21.65 -3.60 -14.45
CA GLU A 94 -22.56 -4.34 -13.56
C GLU A 94 -21.91 -5.61 -13.00
N ASN A 95 -21.12 -6.30 -13.80
CA ASN A 95 -20.36 -7.45 -13.33
C ASN A 95 -19.24 -7.05 -12.37
N GLY A 96 -18.56 -5.93 -12.63
CA GLY A 96 -17.60 -5.34 -11.72
C GLY A 96 -18.19 -5.01 -10.34
N GLU A 97 -19.43 -4.51 -10.29
CA GLU A 97 -20.13 -4.28 -9.02
C GLU A 97 -20.42 -5.60 -8.26
N LYS A 98 -20.73 -6.69 -8.98
CA LYS A 98 -20.89 -8.02 -8.36
C LYS A 98 -19.56 -8.54 -7.81
N LEU A 99 -18.47 -8.40 -8.58
CA LEU A 99 -17.13 -8.75 -8.15
C LEU A 99 -16.70 -7.95 -6.91
N LEU A 100 -17.01 -6.65 -6.86
CA LEU A 100 -16.72 -5.81 -5.70
C LEU A 100 -17.38 -6.35 -4.42
N LYS A 101 -18.57 -6.93 -4.51
CA LYS A 101 -19.26 -7.53 -3.36
C LYS A 101 -18.65 -8.86 -2.93
N SER A 102 -18.12 -9.65 -3.85
CA SER A 102 -17.58 -11.00 -3.59
C SER A 102 -16.11 -11.00 -3.21
N LEU A 103 -15.30 -10.12 -3.80
CA LEU A 103 -13.87 -10.01 -3.52
C LEU A 103 -13.63 -9.09 -2.32
N THR A 104 -13.48 -9.69 -1.14
CA THR A 104 -13.38 -8.94 0.12
C THR A 104 -11.94 -8.70 0.59
N ASN A 105 -10.99 -9.56 0.18
CA ASN A 105 -9.60 -9.46 0.62
C ASN A 105 -8.94 -8.19 0.06
N TYR A 106 -8.36 -7.39 0.96
CA TYR A 106 -7.70 -6.12 0.63
C TYR A 106 -8.54 -5.15 -0.18
N ARG A 107 -9.87 -5.30 -0.08
CA ARG A 107 -10.79 -4.39 -0.74
C ARG A 107 -10.60 -2.96 -0.25
N PRO A 108 -10.31 -2.00 -1.15
CA PRO A 108 -10.24 -0.60 -0.81
C PRO A 108 -11.53 -0.09 -0.16
N LYS A 109 -11.41 0.87 0.74
CA LYS A 109 -12.56 1.49 1.39
C LYS A 109 -13.34 2.32 0.38
N LEU A 110 -14.58 1.95 0.13
CA LEU A 110 -15.48 2.75 -0.71
C LEU A 110 -15.86 4.04 0.03
N LEU A 111 -15.55 5.18 -0.56
CA LEU A 111 -15.91 6.51 -0.03
C LEU A 111 -17.22 7.01 -0.62
N LYS A 112 -17.41 6.84 -1.94
CA LYS A 112 -18.55 7.38 -2.66
C LYS A 112 -18.87 6.55 -3.91
N LYS A 113 -20.16 6.43 -4.23
CA LYS A 113 -20.65 5.95 -5.52
C LYS A 113 -21.29 7.12 -6.26
N GLU A 114 -20.84 7.39 -7.48
CA GLU A 114 -21.39 8.39 -8.39
C GLU A 114 -21.79 7.69 -9.68
N LYS A 115 -23.07 7.65 -10.00
CA LYS A 115 -23.61 7.04 -11.23
C LYS A 115 -22.78 5.83 -11.72
N ASP A 116 -21.80 6.06 -12.60
CA ASP A 116 -20.95 5.03 -13.20
C ASP A 116 -19.52 4.95 -12.58
N PHE A 117 -19.26 5.77 -11.55
CA PHE A 117 -17.96 5.86 -10.93
C PHE A 117 -18.00 5.59 -9.44
N PHE A 118 -16.93 4.98 -8.97
CA PHE A 118 -16.71 4.65 -7.57
C PHE A 118 -15.42 5.30 -7.11
N ILE A 119 -15.46 5.98 -5.97
CA ILE A 119 -14.30 6.61 -5.35
C ILE A 119 -13.90 5.80 -4.13
N PHE A 120 -12.68 5.29 -4.15
CA PHE A 120 -12.10 4.51 -3.07
C PHE A 120 -10.96 5.25 -2.40
N GLU A 121 -10.77 5.01 -1.11
CA GLU A 121 -9.53 5.31 -0.41
C GLU A 121 -8.60 4.11 -0.55
N ALA A 122 -7.49 4.29 -1.25
CA ALA A 122 -6.50 3.25 -1.50
C ALA A 122 -5.16 3.87 -1.89
N SER A 123 -4.05 3.20 -1.56
CA SER A 123 -2.78 3.48 -2.23
C SER A 123 -2.86 3.03 -3.70
N ASN A 124 -2.01 3.61 -4.55
CA ASN A 124 -1.95 3.20 -5.96
C ASN A 124 -1.60 1.71 -6.09
N GLU A 125 -0.71 1.21 -5.23
CA GLU A 125 -0.33 -0.20 -5.19
C GLU A 125 -1.52 -1.09 -4.84
N ASN A 126 -2.28 -0.78 -3.78
CA ASN A 126 -3.46 -1.56 -3.42
C ASN A 126 -4.53 -1.52 -4.52
N ALA A 127 -4.82 -0.35 -5.07
CA ALA A 127 -5.78 -0.21 -6.16
C ALA A 127 -5.39 -1.06 -7.37
N LYS A 128 -4.12 -1.02 -7.78
CA LYS A 128 -3.58 -1.81 -8.87
C LYS A 128 -3.75 -3.31 -8.64
N LEU A 129 -3.33 -3.81 -7.46
CA LEU A 129 -3.43 -5.22 -7.11
C LEU A 129 -4.88 -5.69 -6.99
N TYR A 130 -5.75 -4.88 -6.39
CA TYR A 130 -7.13 -5.24 -6.17
C TYR A 130 -7.94 -5.24 -7.47
N PHE A 131 -7.92 -4.13 -8.24
CA PHE A 131 -8.73 -3.99 -9.45
C PHE A 131 -8.20 -4.77 -10.66
N ARG A 132 -6.95 -5.23 -10.64
CA ARG A 132 -6.43 -6.17 -11.65
C ARG A 132 -7.27 -7.45 -11.73
N GLN A 133 -7.85 -7.90 -10.63
CA GLN A 133 -8.71 -9.09 -10.56
C GLN A 133 -10.03 -8.93 -11.32
N PHE A 134 -10.44 -7.69 -11.60
CA PHE A 134 -11.68 -7.37 -12.32
C PHE A 134 -11.53 -7.42 -13.84
N PHE A 135 -10.30 -7.42 -14.33
CA PHE A 135 -10.00 -7.43 -15.76
C PHE A 135 -10.73 -6.28 -16.51
N LYS A 136 -11.59 -6.63 -17.49
CA LYS A 136 -12.37 -5.66 -18.28
C LYS A 136 -13.51 -4.99 -17.50
N ASP A 137 -13.83 -5.51 -16.34
CA ASP A 137 -14.99 -5.07 -15.54
C ASP A 137 -14.67 -3.91 -14.59
N ALA A 138 -13.37 -3.48 -14.53
CA ALA A 138 -12.94 -2.29 -13.81
C ALA A 138 -11.93 -1.49 -14.64
N VAL A 139 -12.11 -0.18 -14.69
CA VAL A 139 -11.16 0.74 -15.31
C VAL A 139 -10.83 1.83 -14.31
N ILE A 140 -9.56 1.94 -13.94
CA ILE A 140 -9.07 3.04 -13.10
C ILE A 140 -9.04 4.32 -13.95
N ILE A 141 -9.73 5.35 -13.47
CA ILE A 141 -9.84 6.64 -14.16
C ILE A 141 -8.85 7.66 -13.56
N GLU A 142 -8.75 7.69 -12.24
CA GLU A 142 -7.84 8.58 -11.49
C GLU A 142 -7.17 7.79 -10.36
N PRO A 143 -5.91 8.11 -10.00
CA PRO A 143 -5.08 9.17 -10.59
C PRO A 143 -4.57 8.81 -12.00
N ILE A 144 -4.28 9.83 -12.80
CA ILE A 144 -3.87 9.68 -14.20
C ILE A 144 -2.57 8.85 -14.31
N GLU A 145 -1.63 9.06 -13.41
CA GLU A 145 -0.34 8.35 -13.40
C GLU A 145 -0.55 6.83 -13.28
N LEU A 146 -1.43 6.41 -12.38
CA LEU A 146 -1.78 4.99 -12.20
C LEU A 146 -2.50 4.42 -13.43
N ARG A 147 -3.39 5.21 -14.02
CA ARG A 147 -4.09 4.82 -15.26
C ARG A 147 -3.11 4.59 -16.41
N GLU A 148 -2.18 5.50 -16.65
CA GLU A 148 -1.19 5.38 -17.72
C GLU A 148 -0.20 4.23 -17.46
N GLU A 149 0.19 4.00 -16.20
CA GLU A 149 1.01 2.84 -15.82
C GLU A 149 0.30 1.52 -16.18
N LEU A 150 -0.97 1.37 -15.78
CA LEU A 150 -1.76 0.16 -16.09
C LEU A 150 -1.99 -0.02 -17.58
N LYS A 151 -2.24 1.06 -18.31
CA LYS A 151 -2.39 1.01 -19.76
C LYS A 151 -1.13 0.46 -20.42
N LYS A 152 0.05 0.94 -20.03
CA LYS A 152 1.33 0.44 -20.54
C LYS A 152 1.51 -1.05 -20.23
N GLU A 153 1.24 -1.48 -19.01
CA GLU A 153 1.33 -2.91 -18.64
C GLU A 153 0.39 -3.79 -19.46
N LEU A 154 -0.82 -3.31 -19.77
CA LEU A 154 -1.77 -4.03 -20.62
C LEU A 154 -1.31 -4.09 -22.09
N GLU A 155 -0.71 -3.02 -22.60
CA GLU A 155 -0.12 -3.00 -23.93
C GLU A 155 1.05 -3.98 -24.04
N ASP A 156 1.93 -4.01 -23.03
CA ASP A 156 3.04 -4.95 -22.94
C ASP A 156 2.53 -6.40 -22.89
N LEU A 157 1.53 -6.68 -22.08
CA LEU A 157 0.88 -7.99 -21.98
C LEU A 157 0.25 -8.40 -23.31
N LEU A 158 -0.46 -7.49 -23.97
CA LEU A 158 -1.07 -7.78 -25.29
C LEU A 158 0.00 -8.14 -26.34
N ASN A 159 1.15 -7.48 -26.29
CA ASN A 159 2.25 -7.78 -27.19
C ASN A 159 2.83 -9.19 -26.95
N GLU A 160 2.87 -9.66 -25.69
CA GLU A 160 3.28 -11.04 -25.39
C GLU A 160 2.32 -12.09 -25.99
N TYR A 161 1.00 -11.81 -25.96
CA TYR A 161 0.00 -12.72 -26.57
C TYR A 161 -0.01 -12.73 -28.11
N ARG A 162 0.64 -11.75 -28.76
CA ARG A 162 0.73 -11.65 -30.22
C ARG A 162 1.98 -12.32 -30.81
N LYS A 163 2.90 -12.79 -29.97
CA LYS A 163 4.08 -13.56 -30.35
C LYS A 163 3.70 -15.01 -30.68
#